data_16cc44a03e213fa2e60eff3b2db3572b
#
_entry.id   16cc44a03e213fa2e60eff3b2db3572b
#
_cell.length_a   1.000
_cell.length_b   1.000
_cell.length_c   1.000
_cell.angle_alpha   90.00
_cell.angle_beta   90.00
_cell.angle_gamma   90.00
#
_symmetry.space_group_name_H-M   'P 1'
#
loop_
_entity.id
_entity.type
_entity.pdbx_description
1 polymer ?
#
loop_
_entity_poly.entity_id
_entity_poly.type
_entity_poly.pdbx_seq_one_letter_code
_entity_poly.pdbx_strand_id
1 'polypeptide(L)'
;MQVALLRTSILVFLHAALFSIAQSQTAPKPAAEPILASAAKQRDNYIREFKNLLSQETKTFTMFDRKGELKKRRTVVSTFIVYQFSRDEQAIAEFRNVITVDGRKVNDADKRAQEFFEDISKADSVGKEIAKLEREGTRFDEGLSINGLTLFQAPVLADNLRPNFEFSIEGMEQIEGRGVAVISYRQVRETPYISIDPTQMVSDGKASVVYDIDIPDARRARARLGGKLWIETNSGRLWKETRVLTVQSEGFVEPVIVADASLEYRDSGFGILTPRDITFTQFRPAKRPEDFRKEITVRFEYANFTKPDVEVKEAEVKN
;
A
#
# COMPACT_ATOMS: atom_id res chain seq x y z
N MET A 1 15.25 -98.46 -9.24
CA MET A 1 14.50 -97.25 -8.80
C MET A 1 15.53 -96.13 -8.66
N GLN A 2 15.64 -95.34 -9.71
CA GLN A 2 16.56 -94.13 -9.72
C GLN A 2 15.69 -92.90 -9.61
N VAL A 3 15.96 -92.09 -8.60
CA VAL A 3 15.30 -90.83 -8.39
C VAL A 3 16.21 -89.76 -9.01
N ALA A 4 15.69 -89.10 -10.06
CA ALA A 4 16.35 -87.93 -10.73
C ALA A 4 16.15 -86.67 -9.94
N LEU A 5 17.26 -86.00 -9.52
CA LEU A 5 17.31 -84.71 -8.89
C LEU A 5 17.30 -83.60 -9.96
N LEU A 6 16.20 -82.86 -10.05
CA LEU A 6 16.06 -81.70 -10.92
C LEU A 6 16.70 -80.49 -10.21
N ARG A 7 17.83 -79.94 -10.72
CA ARG A 7 18.45 -78.71 -10.26
C ARG A 7 17.79 -77.55 -11.01
N THR A 8 17.03 -76.77 -10.29
CA THR A 8 16.48 -75.46 -10.79
C THR A 8 17.49 -74.36 -10.53
N SER A 9 18.10 -73.84 -11.60
CA SER A 9 18.95 -72.63 -11.51
C SER A 9 18.07 -71.41 -11.51
N ILE A 10 18.06 -70.65 -10.44
CA ILE A 10 17.42 -69.33 -10.33
C ILE A 10 18.41 -68.26 -10.82
N LEU A 11 18.11 -67.67 -12.00
CA LEU A 11 18.83 -66.55 -12.56
C LEU A 11 18.29 -65.27 -11.93
N VAL A 12 19.05 -64.65 -11.03
CA VAL A 12 18.71 -63.34 -10.41
C VAL A 12 19.17 -62.23 -11.34
N PHE A 13 18.21 -61.62 -12.05
CA PHE A 13 18.47 -60.36 -12.77
C PHE A 13 18.54 -59.18 -11.81
N LEU A 14 19.74 -58.67 -11.55
CA LEU A 14 19.97 -57.46 -10.80
C LEU A 14 19.69 -56.25 -11.71
N HIS A 15 18.49 -55.66 -11.63
CA HIS A 15 18.21 -54.39 -12.27
C HIS A 15 18.81 -53.27 -11.45
N ALA A 16 19.96 -52.76 -11.89
CA ALA A 16 20.50 -51.53 -11.37
C ALA A 16 19.63 -50.35 -11.86
N ALA A 17 18.67 -49.91 -11.05
CA ALA A 17 17.95 -48.69 -11.28
C ALA A 17 18.90 -47.51 -11.04
N LEU A 18 19.41 -46.91 -12.12
CA LEU A 18 20.10 -45.63 -12.10
C LEU A 18 19.06 -44.54 -11.72
N PHE A 19 18.98 -44.21 -10.42
CA PHE A 19 18.32 -43.00 -9.98
C PHE A 19 19.17 -41.82 -10.45
N SER A 20 18.83 -41.23 -11.59
CA SER A 20 19.29 -39.88 -11.96
C SER A 20 18.72 -38.89 -10.96
N ILE A 21 19.52 -38.52 -9.96
CA ILE A 21 19.23 -37.37 -9.10
C ILE A 21 19.35 -36.15 -10.01
N ALA A 22 18.20 -35.71 -10.58
CA ALA A 22 18.10 -34.43 -11.21
C ALA A 22 18.37 -33.40 -10.10
N GLN A 23 19.60 -32.94 -10.00
CA GLN A 23 19.93 -31.76 -9.23
C GLN A 23 19.16 -30.61 -9.90
N SER A 24 18.03 -30.24 -9.27
CA SER A 24 17.35 -29.00 -9.58
C SER A 24 18.37 -27.88 -9.34
N GLN A 25 19.07 -27.47 -10.36
CA GLN A 25 19.86 -26.25 -10.33
C GLN A 25 18.86 -25.11 -10.09
N THR A 26 18.72 -24.69 -8.85
CA THR A 26 18.03 -23.45 -8.51
C THR A 26 18.72 -22.35 -9.30
N ALA A 27 18.01 -21.78 -10.28
CA ALA A 27 18.50 -20.64 -11.02
C ALA A 27 19.08 -19.58 -10.05
N PRO A 28 20.21 -18.96 -10.36
CA PRO A 28 20.82 -18.00 -9.46
C PRO A 28 19.80 -16.91 -9.14
N LYS A 29 19.62 -16.65 -7.84
CA LYS A 29 18.67 -15.65 -7.34
C LYS A 29 19.08 -14.30 -7.93
N PRO A 30 18.20 -13.57 -8.64
CA PRO A 30 18.57 -12.30 -9.25
C PRO A 30 19.05 -11.32 -8.18
N ALA A 31 19.97 -10.43 -8.53
CA ALA A 31 20.40 -9.38 -7.62
C ALA A 31 19.22 -8.42 -7.35
N ALA A 32 18.99 -8.05 -6.09
CA ALA A 32 17.90 -7.17 -5.71
C ALA A 32 18.05 -5.75 -6.29
N GLU A 33 19.29 -5.26 -6.35
CA GLU A 33 19.57 -3.87 -6.69
C GLU A 33 19.07 -3.42 -8.06
N PRO A 34 19.24 -4.16 -9.18
CA PRO A 34 18.70 -3.75 -10.48
C PRO A 34 17.17 -3.68 -10.47
N ILE A 35 16.49 -4.61 -9.76
CA ILE A 35 15.03 -4.65 -9.65
C ILE A 35 14.54 -3.43 -8.84
N LEU A 36 15.20 -3.13 -7.73
CA LEU A 36 14.87 -1.99 -6.87
C LEU A 36 15.11 -0.65 -7.58
N ALA A 37 16.19 -0.54 -8.37
CA ALA A 37 16.46 0.66 -9.17
C ALA A 37 15.39 0.88 -10.24
N SER A 38 14.94 -0.20 -10.91
CA SER A 38 13.84 -0.14 -11.87
C SER A 38 12.53 0.25 -11.17
N ALA A 39 12.25 -0.32 -10.01
CA ALA A 39 11.04 0.00 -9.24
C ALA A 39 11.02 1.45 -8.73
N ALA A 40 12.16 2.01 -8.34
CA ALA A 40 12.26 3.42 -7.96
C ALA A 40 11.88 4.34 -9.12
N LYS A 41 12.35 4.06 -10.35
CA LYS A 41 11.93 4.81 -11.55
C LYS A 41 10.44 4.68 -11.83
N GLN A 42 9.87 3.48 -11.66
CA GLN A 42 8.43 3.26 -11.84
C GLN A 42 7.60 3.96 -10.76
N ARG A 43 8.09 4.06 -9.53
CA ARG A 43 7.47 4.86 -8.48
C ARG A 43 7.39 6.34 -8.90
N ASP A 44 8.46 6.91 -9.43
CA ASP A 44 8.46 8.30 -9.88
C ASP A 44 7.56 8.51 -11.10
N ASN A 45 7.50 7.52 -12.00
CA ASN A 45 6.54 7.49 -13.10
C ASN A 45 5.09 7.44 -12.58
N TYR A 46 4.81 6.60 -11.59
CA TYR A 46 3.49 6.51 -10.97
C TYR A 46 3.04 7.88 -10.42
N ILE A 47 3.87 8.56 -9.63
CA ILE A 47 3.54 9.88 -9.06
C ILE A 47 3.20 10.89 -10.17
N ARG A 48 3.91 10.84 -11.31
CA ARG A 48 3.69 11.75 -12.42
C ARG A 48 2.41 11.43 -13.21
N GLU A 49 2.10 10.15 -13.40
CA GLU A 49 0.99 9.70 -14.26
C GLU A 49 -0.33 9.46 -13.51
N PHE A 50 -0.28 9.26 -12.19
CA PHE A 50 -1.48 8.96 -11.39
C PHE A 50 -2.39 10.19 -11.16
N LYS A 51 -1.95 11.37 -11.57
CA LYS A 51 -2.73 12.60 -11.48
C LYS A 51 -3.86 12.66 -12.52
N ASN A 52 -4.91 13.39 -12.18
CA ASN A 52 -6.07 13.60 -13.04
C ASN A 52 -6.78 12.30 -13.49
N LEU A 53 -6.63 11.24 -12.71
CA LEU A 53 -7.40 10.02 -12.85
C LEU A 53 -8.56 10.02 -11.86
N LEU A 54 -9.72 9.55 -12.29
CA LEU A 54 -10.87 9.39 -11.43
C LEU A 54 -11.32 7.94 -11.35
N SER A 55 -11.85 7.56 -10.19
CA SER A 55 -12.44 6.24 -9.95
C SER A 55 -13.60 6.36 -8.97
N GLN A 56 -14.46 5.36 -8.91
CA GLN A 56 -15.33 5.16 -7.77
C GLN A 56 -14.54 4.43 -6.68
N GLU A 57 -14.49 5.02 -5.48
CA GLU A 57 -13.91 4.42 -4.29
C GLU A 57 -15.03 3.94 -3.36
N THR A 58 -14.87 2.74 -2.82
CA THR A 58 -15.68 2.25 -1.71
C THR A 58 -14.78 2.05 -0.50
N LYS A 59 -15.00 2.84 0.56
CA LYS A 59 -14.33 2.71 1.85
C LYS A 59 -15.21 1.91 2.82
N THR A 60 -14.69 0.84 3.39
CA THR A 60 -15.38 0.06 4.44
C THR A 60 -14.58 0.09 5.72
N PHE A 61 -15.13 0.73 6.74
CA PHE A 61 -14.60 0.75 8.10
C PHE A 61 -15.19 -0.41 8.89
N THR A 62 -14.34 -1.21 9.52
CA THR A 62 -14.73 -2.30 10.42
C THR A 62 -14.06 -2.06 11.76
N MET A 63 -14.83 -1.67 12.75
CA MET A 63 -14.37 -1.39 14.11
C MET A 63 -14.62 -2.57 15.03
N PHE A 64 -13.67 -2.83 15.92
CA PHE A 64 -13.69 -3.92 16.86
C PHE A 64 -13.73 -3.40 18.31
N ASP A 65 -14.36 -4.14 19.18
CA ASP A 65 -14.35 -3.84 20.61
C ASP A 65 -13.05 -4.31 21.29
N ARG A 66 -12.99 -4.19 22.62
CA ARG A 66 -11.83 -4.63 23.41
C ARG A 66 -11.62 -6.14 23.42
N LYS A 67 -12.64 -6.92 23.07
CA LYS A 67 -12.56 -8.38 22.95
C LYS A 67 -12.16 -8.83 21.55
N GLY A 68 -12.11 -7.91 20.58
CA GLY A 68 -11.86 -8.19 19.16
C GLY A 68 -13.13 -8.59 18.40
N GLU A 69 -14.30 -8.38 18.96
CA GLU A 69 -15.58 -8.63 18.31
C GLU A 69 -16.01 -7.43 17.47
N LEU A 70 -16.77 -7.69 16.40
CA LEU A 70 -17.29 -6.63 15.54
C LEU A 70 -18.18 -5.68 16.32
N LYS A 71 -17.77 -4.41 16.45
CA LYS A 71 -18.54 -3.36 17.11
C LYS A 71 -19.41 -2.58 16.13
N LYS A 72 -18.87 -2.21 14.99
CA LYS A 72 -19.54 -1.37 14.00
C LYS A 72 -18.92 -1.56 12.61
N ARG A 73 -19.74 -1.42 11.58
CA ARG A 73 -19.29 -1.29 10.19
C ARG A 73 -19.89 -0.04 9.59
N ARG A 74 -19.10 0.67 8.76
CA ARG A 74 -19.55 1.79 7.95
C ARG A 74 -19.01 1.65 6.55
N THR A 75 -19.82 1.98 5.55
CA THR A 75 -19.42 2.01 4.14
C THR A 75 -19.64 3.41 3.58
N VAL A 76 -18.61 3.96 2.96
CA VAL A 76 -18.63 5.27 2.29
C VAL A 76 -18.27 5.05 0.82
N VAL A 77 -19.12 5.51 -0.08
CA VAL A 77 -18.86 5.48 -1.53
C VAL A 77 -18.62 6.89 -2.01
N SER A 78 -17.54 7.09 -2.75
CA SER A 78 -17.10 8.41 -3.24
C SER A 78 -16.71 8.35 -4.71
N THR A 79 -16.84 9.45 -5.42
CA THR A 79 -16.01 9.73 -6.58
C THR A 79 -14.64 10.14 -6.06
N PHE A 80 -13.62 9.38 -6.43
CA PHE A 80 -12.22 9.59 -6.05
C PHE A 80 -11.45 10.18 -7.23
N ILE A 81 -10.70 11.25 -6.99
CA ILE A 81 -9.86 11.93 -7.97
C ILE A 81 -8.51 12.23 -7.35
N VAL A 82 -7.44 12.00 -8.09
CA VAL A 82 -6.12 12.53 -7.76
C VAL A 82 -5.99 13.89 -8.40
N TYR A 83 -6.09 14.92 -7.58
CA TYR A 83 -6.07 16.31 -8.04
C TYR A 83 -4.66 16.87 -8.06
N GLN A 84 -4.29 17.54 -9.16
CA GLN A 84 -3.05 18.29 -9.29
C GLN A 84 -3.38 19.79 -9.24
N PHE A 85 -2.63 20.52 -8.40
CA PHE A 85 -2.83 21.96 -8.28
C PHE A 85 -2.23 22.70 -9.46
N SER A 86 -3.01 23.61 -10.07
CA SER A 86 -2.58 24.39 -11.24
C SER A 86 -1.41 25.36 -10.93
N ARG A 87 -1.29 25.79 -9.70
CA ARG A 87 -0.23 26.72 -9.24
C ARG A 87 1.05 26.02 -8.79
N ASP A 88 0.99 24.73 -8.53
CA ASP A 88 2.12 23.90 -8.12
C ASP A 88 1.96 22.51 -8.69
N GLU A 89 2.58 22.28 -9.84
CA GLU A 89 2.49 21.01 -10.55
C GLU A 89 3.06 19.80 -9.78
N GLN A 90 3.81 20.04 -8.70
CA GLN A 90 4.32 18.99 -7.82
C GLN A 90 3.35 18.66 -6.70
N ALA A 91 2.43 19.55 -6.38
CA ALA A 91 1.44 19.32 -5.34
C ALA A 91 0.25 18.52 -5.89
N ILE A 92 0.06 17.34 -5.33
CA ILE A 92 -1.06 16.44 -5.62
C ILE A 92 -1.79 16.11 -4.32
N ALA A 93 -3.12 15.91 -4.41
CA ALA A 93 -3.93 15.49 -3.28
C ALA A 93 -5.04 14.54 -3.70
N GLU A 94 -5.50 13.72 -2.77
CA GLU A 94 -6.68 12.88 -2.94
C GLU A 94 -7.93 13.71 -2.67
N PHE A 95 -8.83 13.77 -3.64
CA PHE A 95 -10.16 14.33 -3.46
C PHE A 95 -11.22 13.24 -3.47
N ARG A 96 -12.15 13.32 -2.54
CA ARG A 96 -13.28 12.40 -2.39
C ARG A 96 -14.59 13.16 -2.32
N ASN A 97 -15.36 13.09 -3.38
CA ASN A 97 -16.74 13.55 -3.32
C ASN A 97 -17.62 12.39 -2.84
N VAL A 98 -18.08 12.46 -1.59
CA VAL A 98 -18.87 11.40 -0.97
C VAL A 98 -20.29 11.39 -1.54
N ILE A 99 -20.69 10.26 -2.14
CA ILE A 99 -21.98 10.04 -2.79
C ILE A 99 -22.96 9.34 -1.85
N THR A 100 -22.51 8.28 -1.15
CA THR A 100 -23.35 7.54 -0.21
C THR A 100 -22.61 7.20 1.07
N VAL A 101 -23.35 7.10 2.18
CA VAL A 101 -22.90 6.62 3.47
C VAL A 101 -23.88 5.55 3.94
N ASP A 102 -23.40 4.34 4.20
CA ASP A 102 -24.22 3.18 4.60
C ASP A 102 -25.43 2.96 3.66
N GLY A 103 -25.20 3.12 2.34
CA GLY A 103 -26.22 3.00 1.27
C GLY A 103 -27.17 4.18 1.16
N ARG A 104 -27.07 5.19 2.00
CA ARG A 104 -27.91 6.40 1.94
C ARG A 104 -27.22 7.50 1.16
N LYS A 105 -27.92 8.09 0.17
CA LYS A 105 -27.41 9.24 -0.58
C LYS A 105 -27.07 10.41 0.33
N VAL A 106 -25.93 11.03 0.04
CA VAL A 106 -25.55 12.31 0.63
C VAL A 106 -26.16 13.41 -0.21
N ASN A 107 -27.02 14.24 0.40
CA ASN A 107 -27.68 15.34 -0.29
C ASN A 107 -26.67 16.37 -0.80
N ASP A 108 -26.93 16.93 -1.97
CA ASP A 108 -26.16 18.01 -2.59
C ASP A 108 -24.67 17.68 -2.84
N ALA A 109 -24.32 16.40 -3.02
CA ALA A 109 -22.94 15.98 -3.24
C ALA A 109 -22.31 16.69 -4.44
N ASP A 110 -23.00 16.76 -5.57
CA ASP A 110 -22.50 17.39 -6.80
C ASP A 110 -22.35 18.91 -6.62
N LYS A 111 -23.34 19.56 -5.99
CA LYS A 111 -23.28 20.99 -5.70
C LYS A 111 -22.10 21.35 -4.80
N ARG A 112 -21.88 20.54 -3.74
CA ARG A 112 -20.74 20.73 -2.84
C ARG A 112 -19.41 20.52 -3.55
N ALA A 113 -19.31 19.54 -4.44
CA ALA A 113 -18.11 19.32 -5.23
C ALA A 113 -17.82 20.54 -6.13
N GLN A 114 -18.84 21.10 -6.78
CA GLN A 114 -18.68 22.30 -7.61
C GLN A 114 -18.25 23.51 -6.78
N GLU A 115 -18.97 23.83 -5.70
CA GLU A 115 -18.61 24.93 -4.77
C GLU A 115 -17.20 24.77 -4.23
N PHE A 116 -16.83 23.55 -3.92
CA PHE A 116 -15.52 23.23 -3.42
C PHE A 116 -14.39 23.49 -4.45
N PHE A 117 -14.57 23.07 -5.72
CA PHE A 117 -13.60 23.36 -6.79
C PHE A 117 -13.52 24.86 -7.11
N GLU A 118 -14.63 25.59 -7.03
CA GLU A 118 -14.65 27.05 -7.17
C GLU A 118 -13.85 27.73 -6.04
N ASP A 119 -13.99 27.25 -4.81
CA ASP A 119 -13.23 27.76 -3.66
C ASP A 119 -11.74 27.48 -3.76
N ILE A 120 -11.36 26.26 -4.17
CA ILE A 120 -9.96 25.88 -4.38
C ILE A 120 -9.30 26.74 -5.44
N SER A 121 -10.00 27.01 -6.54
CA SER A 121 -9.46 27.84 -7.62
C SER A 121 -9.13 29.28 -7.19
N LYS A 122 -9.75 29.75 -6.10
CA LYS A 122 -9.57 31.09 -5.53
C LYS A 122 -8.62 31.14 -4.33
N ALA A 123 -8.18 29.97 -3.85
CA ALA A 123 -7.40 29.92 -2.60
C ALA A 123 -5.97 30.48 -2.76
N ASP A 124 -5.49 31.17 -1.73
CA ASP A 124 -4.21 31.89 -1.75
C ASP A 124 -3.00 30.98 -1.49
N SER A 125 -3.20 29.74 -0.99
CA SER A 125 -2.10 28.83 -0.69
C SER A 125 -2.48 27.37 -0.90
N VAL A 126 -1.59 26.62 -1.55
CA VAL A 126 -1.72 25.19 -1.83
C VAL A 126 -1.92 24.37 -0.54
N GLY A 127 -1.21 24.68 0.53
CA GLY A 127 -1.34 23.94 1.80
C GLY A 127 -2.73 24.06 2.44
N LYS A 128 -3.37 25.24 2.36
CA LYS A 128 -4.75 25.42 2.85
C LYS A 128 -5.75 24.64 1.98
N GLU A 129 -5.50 24.56 0.69
CA GLU A 129 -6.34 23.81 -0.25
C GLU A 129 -6.26 22.31 0.01
N ILE A 130 -5.06 21.76 0.17
CA ILE A 130 -4.86 20.35 0.55
C ILE A 130 -5.60 20.04 1.86
N ALA A 131 -5.45 20.85 2.89
CA ALA A 131 -6.12 20.63 4.17
C ALA A 131 -7.65 20.68 4.07
N LYS A 132 -8.22 21.48 3.15
CA LYS A 132 -9.65 21.48 2.88
C LYS A 132 -10.09 20.19 2.16
N LEU A 133 -9.33 19.75 1.14
CA LEU A 133 -9.57 18.51 0.40
C LEU A 133 -9.60 17.30 1.32
N GLU A 134 -8.60 17.17 2.16
CA GLU A 134 -8.49 16.08 3.13
C GLU A 134 -9.65 16.07 4.12
N ARG A 135 -10.02 17.23 4.65
CA ARG A 135 -11.14 17.35 5.59
C ARG A 135 -12.49 16.98 4.98
N GLU A 136 -12.75 17.42 3.75
CA GLU A 136 -13.99 17.05 3.06
C GLU A 136 -14.01 15.57 2.70
N GLY A 137 -12.88 15.02 2.25
CA GLY A 137 -12.72 13.61 1.90
C GLY A 137 -12.84 12.65 3.07
N THR A 138 -12.57 13.12 4.30
CA THR A 138 -12.64 12.30 5.53
C THR A 138 -13.85 12.62 6.40
N ARG A 139 -14.74 13.52 5.97
CA ARG A 139 -15.91 13.99 6.73
C ARG A 139 -16.80 12.87 7.28
N PHE A 140 -16.89 11.74 6.58
CA PHE A 140 -17.70 10.59 6.97
C PHE A 140 -16.87 9.40 7.44
N ASP A 141 -15.56 9.58 7.58
CA ASP A 141 -14.69 8.54 8.11
C ASP A 141 -15.07 8.22 9.57
N GLU A 142 -14.82 7.01 9.97
CA GLU A 142 -15.23 6.51 11.28
C GLU A 142 -14.01 5.93 12.03
N GLY A 143 -13.68 6.55 13.15
CA GLY A 143 -12.63 6.08 14.05
C GLY A 143 -11.19 6.31 13.58
N LEU A 144 -10.93 6.39 12.28
CA LEU A 144 -9.61 6.60 11.70
C LEU A 144 -9.76 7.29 10.35
N SER A 145 -9.03 8.39 10.15
CA SER A 145 -8.93 9.09 8.86
C SER A 145 -7.62 8.74 8.18
N ILE A 146 -7.70 8.30 6.92
CA ILE A 146 -6.54 7.91 6.12
C ILE A 146 -6.53 8.71 4.82
N ASN A 147 -5.45 9.48 4.61
CA ASN A 147 -5.22 10.26 3.41
C ASN A 147 -3.85 9.93 2.80
N GLY A 148 -3.69 10.18 1.50
CA GLY A 148 -2.42 10.06 0.80
C GLY A 148 -1.93 8.63 0.59
N LEU A 149 -2.70 7.61 0.99
CA LEU A 149 -2.26 6.22 0.94
C LEU A 149 -2.04 5.73 -0.50
N THR A 150 -2.80 6.27 -1.46
CA THR A 150 -2.70 5.91 -2.88
C THR A 150 -1.66 6.74 -3.64
N LEU A 151 -1.28 7.91 -3.12
CA LEU A 151 -0.41 8.86 -3.84
C LEU A 151 1.01 8.33 -4.04
N PHE A 152 1.48 7.45 -3.14
CA PHE A 152 2.85 6.97 -3.15
C PHE A 152 2.93 5.44 -3.10
N GLN A 153 3.34 4.84 -4.23
CA GLN A 153 3.75 3.43 -4.25
C GLN A 153 5.14 3.29 -3.62
N ALA A 154 5.35 2.22 -2.85
CA ALA A 154 6.63 1.86 -2.24
C ALA A 154 7.46 3.08 -1.75
N PRO A 155 6.95 3.87 -0.79
CA PRO A 155 7.67 5.07 -0.30
C PRO A 155 9.07 4.74 0.20
N VAL A 156 9.31 3.51 0.66
CA VAL A 156 10.63 3.02 1.09
C VAL A 156 11.70 3.02 -0.01
N LEU A 157 11.30 3.14 -1.27
CA LEU A 157 12.23 3.27 -2.41
C LEU A 157 12.59 4.74 -2.73
N ALA A 158 12.02 5.72 -2.01
CA ALA A 158 12.42 7.11 -2.16
C ALA A 158 13.87 7.32 -1.72
N ASP A 159 14.58 8.22 -2.39
CA ASP A 159 16.01 8.47 -2.17
C ASP A 159 16.36 8.79 -0.72
N ASN A 160 15.51 9.54 -0.03
CA ASN A 160 15.69 9.89 1.38
C ASN A 160 15.33 8.75 2.36
N LEU A 161 14.53 7.78 1.95
CA LEU A 161 14.12 6.66 2.79
C LEU A 161 14.96 5.40 2.53
N ARG A 162 15.22 5.08 1.27
CA ARG A 162 15.88 3.84 0.84
C ARG A 162 17.16 3.50 1.58
N PRO A 163 18.09 4.44 1.88
CA PRO A 163 19.32 4.15 2.61
C PRO A 163 19.11 3.66 4.06
N ASN A 164 17.91 3.79 4.59
CA ASN A 164 17.56 3.36 5.94
C ASN A 164 17.01 1.95 6.01
N PHE A 165 16.92 1.25 4.87
CA PHE A 165 16.33 -0.08 4.75
C PHE A 165 17.32 -1.11 4.22
N GLU A 166 17.17 -2.34 4.66
CA GLU A 166 17.74 -3.53 4.04
C GLU A 166 16.67 -4.24 3.22
N PHE A 167 17.05 -4.74 2.04
CA PHE A 167 16.18 -5.45 1.11
C PHE A 167 16.72 -6.85 0.83
N SER A 168 15.84 -7.85 0.78
CA SER A 168 16.19 -9.24 0.48
C SER A 168 15.16 -9.87 -0.46
N ILE A 169 15.60 -10.50 -1.55
CA ILE A 169 14.71 -11.30 -2.39
C ILE A 169 14.36 -12.59 -1.64
N GLU A 170 13.08 -12.81 -1.40
CA GLU A 170 12.57 -14.05 -0.80
C GLU A 170 12.31 -15.13 -1.85
N GLY A 171 11.80 -14.75 -3.02
CA GLY A 171 11.46 -15.68 -4.08
C GLY A 171 10.92 -14.99 -5.32
N MET A 172 10.40 -15.83 -6.22
CA MET A 172 9.72 -15.42 -7.45
C MET A 172 8.30 -15.98 -7.43
N GLU A 173 7.34 -15.15 -7.83
CA GLU A 173 5.92 -15.52 -7.95
C GLU A 173 5.39 -15.13 -9.34
N GLN A 174 4.16 -15.53 -9.64
CA GLN A 174 3.43 -15.11 -10.84
C GLN A 174 2.20 -14.33 -10.43
N ILE A 175 2.04 -13.11 -10.97
CA ILE A 175 0.83 -12.31 -10.84
C ILE A 175 0.32 -11.97 -12.24
N GLU A 176 -0.90 -12.38 -12.56
CA GLU A 176 -1.51 -12.18 -13.88
C GLU A 176 -0.60 -12.62 -15.05
N GLY A 177 0.09 -13.78 -14.87
CA GLY A 177 1.02 -14.34 -15.86
C GLY A 177 2.37 -13.61 -15.98
N ARG A 178 2.66 -12.67 -15.10
CA ARG A 178 3.91 -11.90 -15.07
C ARG A 178 4.82 -12.36 -13.94
N GLY A 179 6.10 -12.54 -14.22
CA GLY A 179 7.10 -12.91 -13.21
C GLY A 179 7.40 -11.72 -12.29
N VAL A 180 7.15 -11.89 -11.01
CA VAL A 180 7.42 -10.88 -9.99
C VAL A 180 8.43 -11.38 -8.95
N ALA A 181 9.37 -10.54 -8.57
CA ALA A 181 10.24 -10.77 -7.44
C ALA A 181 9.54 -10.35 -6.16
N VAL A 182 9.54 -11.23 -5.16
CA VAL A 182 9.08 -10.91 -3.80
C VAL A 182 10.29 -10.44 -3.01
N ILE A 183 10.29 -9.15 -2.65
CA ILE A 183 11.39 -8.51 -1.93
C ILE A 183 10.90 -8.06 -0.58
N SER A 184 11.44 -8.65 0.49
CA SER A 184 11.21 -8.14 1.84
C SER A 184 12.10 -6.93 2.11
N TYR A 185 11.59 -6.02 2.94
CA TYR A 185 12.35 -4.88 3.44
C TYR A 185 12.16 -4.70 4.93
N ARG A 186 13.19 -4.21 5.60
CA ARG A 186 13.14 -3.83 7.01
C ARG A 186 13.95 -2.57 7.25
N GLN A 187 13.43 -1.69 8.08
CA GLN A 187 14.15 -0.49 8.49
C GLN A 187 15.28 -0.85 9.46
N VAL A 188 16.50 -0.43 9.15
CA VAL A 188 17.71 -0.69 9.96
C VAL A 188 18.29 0.57 10.60
N ARG A 189 17.93 1.76 10.07
CA ARG A 189 18.34 3.05 10.64
C ARG A 189 17.12 3.90 10.94
N GLU A 190 17.20 4.69 12.00
CA GLU A 190 16.18 5.69 12.31
C GLU A 190 16.21 6.81 11.28
N THR A 191 15.04 7.37 11.00
CA THR A 191 14.88 8.49 10.09
C THR A 191 13.72 9.37 10.57
N PRO A 192 13.81 10.70 10.47
CA PRO A 192 12.72 11.59 10.85
C PRO A 192 11.53 11.56 9.88
N TYR A 193 11.65 10.85 8.75
CA TYR A 193 10.59 10.68 7.75
C TYR A 193 9.64 9.51 8.02
N ILE A 194 9.85 8.76 9.10
CA ILE A 194 8.93 7.72 9.57
C ILE A 194 8.56 8.03 11.01
N SER A 195 7.31 8.38 11.26
CA SER A 195 6.82 8.80 12.55
C SER A 195 5.45 8.19 12.87
N ILE A 196 5.16 8.08 14.16
CA ILE A 196 3.83 7.73 14.70
C ILE A 196 3.13 8.95 15.34
N ASP A 197 3.76 10.11 15.28
CA ASP A 197 3.24 11.37 15.78
C ASP A 197 3.28 12.41 14.67
N PRO A 198 2.13 12.84 14.13
CA PRO A 198 2.06 13.83 13.05
C PRO A 198 2.74 15.17 13.40
N THR A 199 2.84 15.51 14.70
CA THR A 199 3.50 16.76 15.12
C THR A 199 5.01 16.74 14.93
N GLN A 200 5.60 15.56 14.72
CA GLN A 200 7.02 15.36 14.44
C GLN A 200 7.33 15.23 12.94
N MET A 201 6.33 15.39 12.08
CA MET A 201 6.51 15.29 10.63
C MET A 201 7.47 16.36 10.12
N VAL A 202 8.49 15.91 9.36
CA VAL A 202 9.37 16.80 8.60
C VAL A 202 8.67 17.23 7.32
N SER A 203 8.47 18.53 7.14
CA SER A 203 7.81 19.12 5.97
C SER A 203 8.84 19.83 5.08
N ASP A 204 9.70 19.03 4.42
CA ASP A 204 10.74 19.53 3.51
C ASP A 204 10.53 19.07 2.05
N GLY A 205 9.32 18.59 1.73
CA GLY A 205 8.95 18.09 0.40
C GLY A 205 9.46 16.68 0.07
N LYS A 206 10.13 15.99 1.01
CA LYS A 206 10.60 14.63 0.81
C LYS A 206 9.56 13.59 1.20
N ALA A 207 9.73 12.36 0.69
CA ALA A 207 8.84 11.26 1.02
C ALA A 207 8.85 10.97 2.53
N SER A 208 7.67 10.89 3.13
CA SER A 208 7.49 10.56 4.54
C SER A 208 6.35 9.55 4.71
N VAL A 209 6.41 8.78 5.79
CA VAL A 209 5.37 7.82 6.20
C VAL A 209 5.01 8.17 7.64
N VAL A 210 3.84 8.77 7.81
CA VAL A 210 3.39 9.26 9.10
C VAL A 210 2.09 8.55 9.48
N TYR A 211 2.05 8.08 10.71
CA TYR A 211 0.87 7.49 11.32
C TYR A 211 0.45 8.35 12.50
N ASP A 212 -0.82 8.34 12.82
CA ASP A 212 -1.36 8.95 14.04
C ASP A 212 -1.76 7.81 14.98
N ILE A 213 -0.82 7.40 15.84
CA ILE A 213 -1.01 6.27 16.75
C ILE A 213 -0.95 6.77 18.20
N ASP A 214 -2.07 6.66 18.89
CA ASP A 214 -2.15 7.02 20.31
C ASP A 214 -1.53 5.91 21.18
N ILE A 215 -0.26 6.13 21.55
CA ILE A 215 0.45 5.28 22.50
C ILE A 215 1.07 6.12 23.62
N PRO A 216 1.20 5.56 24.83
CA PRO A 216 1.92 6.21 25.92
C PRO A 216 3.35 6.56 25.46
N ASP A 217 3.79 7.78 25.76
CA ASP A 217 5.12 8.29 25.42
C ASP A 217 5.49 8.19 23.93
N ALA A 218 4.54 8.45 23.01
CA ALA A 218 4.74 8.43 21.56
C ALA A 218 6.01 9.19 21.11
N ARG A 219 6.37 10.29 21.80
CA ARG A 219 7.58 11.08 21.49
C ARG A 219 8.90 10.33 21.72
N ARG A 220 8.92 9.33 22.59
CA ARG A 220 10.08 8.49 22.89
C ARG A 220 10.02 7.12 22.21
N ALA A 221 8.90 6.82 21.63
CA ALA A 221 8.69 5.56 20.97
C ALA A 221 9.48 5.49 19.66
N ARG A 222 10.09 4.32 19.39
CA ARG A 222 10.84 4.06 18.17
C ARG A 222 9.97 3.30 17.19
N ALA A 223 9.58 3.96 16.12
CA ALA A 223 8.85 3.33 15.03
C ALA A 223 9.81 2.64 14.06
N ARG A 224 9.43 1.46 13.59
CA ARG A 224 10.14 0.70 12.55
C ARG A 224 9.16 0.21 11.51
N LEU A 225 9.49 0.47 10.24
CA LEU A 225 8.71 0.03 9.11
C LEU A 225 9.38 -1.18 8.45
N GLY A 226 8.57 -2.19 8.15
CA GLY A 226 8.97 -3.36 7.38
C GLY A 226 7.86 -3.82 6.47
N GLY A 227 8.12 -4.80 5.61
CA GLY A 227 7.11 -5.33 4.70
C GLY A 227 7.68 -6.06 3.50
N LYS A 228 6.87 -6.16 2.44
CA LYS A 228 7.25 -6.82 1.19
C LYS A 228 6.77 -6.05 -0.02
N LEU A 229 7.51 -6.16 -1.12
CA LEU A 229 7.21 -5.60 -2.43
C LEU A 229 7.17 -6.74 -3.44
N TRP A 230 6.12 -6.79 -4.28
CA TRP A 230 6.01 -7.69 -5.43
C TRP A 230 6.27 -6.88 -6.69
N ILE A 231 7.48 -6.97 -7.22
CA ILE A 231 7.97 -6.14 -8.31
C ILE A 231 8.14 -6.97 -9.57
N GLU A 232 7.51 -6.57 -10.66
CA GLU A 232 7.69 -7.19 -11.98
C GLU A 232 9.14 -7.02 -12.45
N THR A 233 9.82 -8.13 -12.68
CA THR A 233 11.27 -8.13 -12.92
C THR A 233 11.70 -7.40 -14.18
N ASN A 234 10.86 -7.41 -15.22
CA ASN A 234 11.18 -6.82 -16.53
C ASN A 234 10.88 -5.32 -16.62
N SER A 235 9.85 -4.85 -15.88
CA SER A 235 9.37 -3.47 -15.97
C SER A 235 9.62 -2.64 -14.71
N GLY A 236 9.85 -3.29 -13.56
CA GLY A 236 9.94 -2.63 -12.27
C GLY A 236 8.58 -2.19 -11.70
N ARG A 237 7.45 -2.55 -12.33
CA ARG A 237 6.12 -2.17 -11.85
C ARG A 237 5.77 -2.92 -10.56
N LEU A 238 5.18 -2.20 -9.60
CA LEU A 238 4.77 -2.73 -8.31
C LEU A 238 3.34 -3.28 -8.38
N TRP A 239 3.18 -4.59 -8.24
CA TRP A 239 1.88 -5.27 -8.25
C TRP A 239 1.22 -5.35 -6.87
N LYS A 240 2.04 -5.45 -5.83
CA LYS A 240 1.57 -5.55 -4.45
C LYS A 240 2.61 -5.01 -3.49
N GLU A 241 2.14 -4.43 -2.40
CA GLU A 241 2.96 -3.98 -1.27
C GLU A 241 2.31 -4.39 0.03
N THR A 242 3.11 -4.79 1.00
CA THR A 242 2.68 -4.86 2.40
C THR A 242 3.57 -3.97 3.25
N ARG A 243 2.97 -3.33 4.26
CA ARG A 243 3.66 -2.51 5.25
C ARG A 243 3.28 -2.99 6.63
N VAL A 244 4.25 -3.09 7.52
CA VAL A 244 4.05 -3.41 8.93
C VAL A 244 4.80 -2.37 9.75
N LEU A 245 4.08 -1.65 10.57
CA LEU A 245 4.64 -0.69 11.51
C LEU A 245 4.75 -1.33 12.88
N THR A 246 5.97 -1.42 13.39
CA THR A 246 6.24 -1.84 14.77
C THR A 246 6.72 -0.65 15.60
N VAL A 247 6.40 -0.67 16.87
CA VAL A 247 6.80 0.37 17.82
C VAL A 247 7.43 -0.27 19.04
N GLN A 248 8.59 0.29 19.46
CA GLN A 248 9.24 0.02 20.73
C GLN A 248 9.05 1.24 21.63
N SER A 249 8.47 1.06 22.79
CA SER A 249 8.29 2.08 23.84
C SER A 249 8.67 1.49 25.19
N GLU A 250 8.97 2.34 26.17
CA GLU A 250 9.29 1.91 27.55
C GLU A 250 8.17 1.07 28.21
N GLY A 251 6.91 1.23 27.74
CA GLY A 251 5.76 0.45 28.20
C GLY A 251 5.66 -0.96 27.65
N PHE A 252 6.50 -1.36 26.66
CA PHE A 252 6.44 -2.64 25.96
C PHE A 252 7.71 -3.44 26.20
N VAL A 253 7.56 -4.73 26.50
CA VAL A 253 8.69 -5.64 26.69
C VAL A 253 9.44 -5.88 25.38
N GLU A 254 8.70 -5.96 24.26
CA GLU A 254 9.19 -6.18 22.91
C GLU A 254 8.54 -5.21 21.92
N PRO A 255 9.12 -5.01 20.71
CA PRO A 255 8.46 -4.23 19.66
C PRO A 255 7.09 -4.82 19.31
N VAL A 256 6.10 -3.96 19.19
CA VAL A 256 4.70 -4.34 18.96
C VAL A 256 4.22 -3.85 17.61
N ILE A 257 3.42 -4.65 16.90
CA ILE A 257 2.77 -4.22 15.66
C ILE A 257 1.63 -3.29 16.04
N VAL A 258 1.65 -2.06 15.52
CA VAL A 258 0.60 -1.05 15.76
C VAL A 258 -0.25 -0.78 14.53
N ALA A 259 0.29 -1.03 13.34
CA ALA A 259 -0.46 -0.96 12.10
C ALA A 259 0.10 -1.91 11.04
N ASP A 260 -0.76 -2.38 10.15
CA ASP A 260 -0.39 -3.02 8.91
C ASP A 260 -1.18 -2.46 7.72
N ALA A 261 -0.64 -2.63 6.52
CA ALA A 261 -1.33 -2.32 5.28
C ALA A 261 -0.97 -3.33 4.20
N SER A 262 -1.94 -3.63 3.34
CA SER A 262 -1.76 -4.39 2.09
C SER A 262 -2.34 -3.58 0.96
N LEU A 263 -1.56 -3.32 -0.07
CA LEU A 263 -1.94 -2.56 -1.24
C LEU A 263 -1.77 -3.45 -2.47
N GLU A 264 -2.83 -3.63 -3.23
CA GLU A 264 -2.85 -4.39 -4.47
C GLU A 264 -3.18 -3.47 -5.64
N TYR A 265 -2.46 -3.67 -6.73
CA TYR A 265 -2.55 -2.84 -7.93
C TYR A 265 -3.01 -3.68 -9.11
N ARG A 266 -3.51 -3.02 -10.15
CA ARG A 266 -3.88 -3.62 -11.44
C ARG A 266 -3.46 -2.74 -12.60
N ASP A 267 -3.40 -3.32 -13.80
CA ASP A 267 -3.14 -2.57 -15.02
C ASP A 267 -4.30 -1.59 -15.30
N SER A 268 -3.96 -0.34 -15.54
CA SER A 268 -4.94 0.74 -15.74
C SER A 268 -5.17 1.06 -17.21
N GLY A 269 -4.32 0.59 -18.11
CA GLY A 269 -4.27 1.06 -19.49
C GLY A 269 -3.61 2.44 -19.70
N PHE A 270 -3.15 3.11 -18.62
CA PHE A 270 -2.49 4.43 -18.67
C PHE A 270 -0.96 4.34 -18.48
N GLY A 271 -0.37 3.16 -18.70
CA GLY A 271 1.08 2.94 -18.55
C GLY A 271 1.56 2.74 -17.11
N ILE A 272 0.69 2.86 -16.13
CA ILE A 272 0.94 2.61 -14.71
C ILE A 272 -0.01 1.54 -14.16
N LEU A 273 0.37 0.92 -13.04
CA LEU A 273 -0.55 0.12 -12.25
C LEU A 273 -1.29 1.04 -11.28
N THR A 274 -2.62 0.98 -11.24
CA THR A 274 -3.44 1.76 -10.32
C THR A 274 -3.93 0.92 -9.14
N PRO A 275 -4.24 1.51 -7.98
CA PRO A 275 -4.79 0.79 -6.85
C PRO A 275 -6.05 0.01 -7.23
N ARG A 276 -6.17 -1.21 -6.74
CA ARG A 276 -7.37 -2.04 -6.85
C ARG A 276 -8.04 -2.21 -5.50
N ASP A 277 -7.25 -2.67 -4.54
CA ASP A 277 -7.68 -2.96 -3.17
C ASP A 277 -6.58 -2.52 -2.20
N ILE A 278 -6.97 -1.79 -1.17
CA ILE A 278 -6.07 -1.42 -0.09
C ILE A 278 -6.76 -1.78 1.21
N THR A 279 -6.08 -2.53 2.06
CA THR A 279 -6.52 -2.80 3.42
C THR A 279 -5.52 -2.21 4.39
N PHE A 280 -5.99 -1.41 5.31
CA PHE A 280 -5.22 -0.87 6.42
C PHE A 280 -5.83 -1.36 7.74
N THR A 281 -4.99 -1.84 8.65
CA THR A 281 -5.42 -2.27 9.99
C THR A 281 -4.60 -1.53 11.04
N GLN A 282 -5.29 -0.92 12.01
CA GLN A 282 -4.69 -0.41 13.23
C GLN A 282 -4.99 -1.36 14.38
N PHE A 283 -3.97 -1.62 15.19
CA PHE A 283 -4.07 -2.47 16.36
C PHE A 283 -4.08 -1.63 17.62
N ARG A 284 -4.89 -2.04 18.58
CA ARG A 284 -4.86 -1.45 19.92
C ARG A 284 -3.61 -1.93 20.64
N PRO A 285 -2.72 -1.01 21.04
CA PRO A 285 -1.54 -1.38 21.81
C PRO A 285 -1.91 -2.04 23.11
N ALA A 286 -1.22 -3.10 23.50
CA ALA A 286 -1.34 -3.79 24.76
C ALA A 286 0.04 -4.03 25.37
N LYS A 287 0.11 -4.26 26.68
CA LYS A 287 1.39 -4.51 27.37
C LYS A 287 2.09 -5.77 26.88
N ARG A 288 1.34 -6.77 26.42
CA ARG A 288 1.85 -8.05 25.94
C ARG A 288 1.42 -8.27 24.48
N PRO A 289 2.31 -8.84 23.64
CA PRO A 289 2.00 -9.11 22.24
C PRO A 289 0.74 -9.98 22.03
N GLU A 290 0.51 -10.97 22.89
CA GLU A 290 -0.64 -11.86 22.82
C GLU A 290 -1.98 -11.15 23.09
N ASP A 291 -1.94 -9.99 23.72
CA ASP A 291 -3.12 -9.19 24.02
C ASP A 291 -3.47 -8.18 22.90
N PHE A 292 -2.69 -8.13 21.82
CA PHE A 292 -2.99 -7.26 20.69
C PHE A 292 -4.30 -7.66 20.03
N ARG A 293 -5.12 -6.66 19.77
CA ARG A 293 -6.40 -6.84 19.09
C ARG A 293 -6.53 -5.79 18.00
N LYS A 294 -7.15 -6.16 16.92
CA LYS A 294 -7.55 -5.20 15.90
C LYS A 294 -8.45 -4.15 16.54
N GLU A 295 -8.18 -2.90 16.28
CA GLU A 295 -9.01 -1.78 16.67
C GLU A 295 -9.93 -1.37 15.54
N ILE A 296 -9.36 -1.19 14.36
CA ILE A 296 -10.08 -0.84 13.15
C ILE A 296 -9.38 -1.43 11.93
N THR A 297 -10.16 -1.88 10.96
CA THR A 297 -9.70 -2.17 9.61
C THR A 297 -10.46 -1.27 8.64
N VAL A 298 -9.73 -0.61 7.76
CA VAL A 298 -10.30 0.19 6.66
C VAL A 298 -9.89 -0.47 5.35
N ARG A 299 -10.90 -0.84 4.54
CA ARG A 299 -10.70 -1.39 3.20
C ARG A 299 -11.16 -0.37 2.17
N PHE A 300 -10.31 -0.13 1.19
CA PHE A 300 -10.57 0.70 0.03
C PHE A 300 -10.62 -0.20 -1.20
N GLU A 301 -11.70 -0.11 -1.96
CA GLU A 301 -11.88 -0.81 -3.22
C GLU A 301 -12.09 0.25 -4.31
N TYR A 302 -11.28 0.19 -5.37
CA TYR A 302 -11.36 1.12 -6.48
C TYR A 302 -11.97 0.43 -7.70
N ALA A 303 -12.93 1.09 -8.35
CA ALA A 303 -13.34 0.73 -9.70
C ALA A 303 -12.20 1.01 -10.71
N ASN A 304 -12.41 0.71 -11.99
CA ASN A 304 -11.43 1.06 -13.00
C ASN A 304 -11.22 2.57 -13.04
N PHE A 305 -9.97 2.99 -13.07
CA PHE A 305 -9.65 4.40 -13.26
C PHE A 305 -9.92 4.83 -14.69
N THR A 306 -10.36 6.06 -14.84
CA THR A 306 -10.64 6.71 -16.14
C THR A 306 -10.03 8.11 -16.13
N LYS A 307 -9.76 8.66 -17.32
CA LYS A 307 -9.45 10.09 -17.44
C LYS A 307 -10.80 10.84 -17.54
N PRO A 308 -10.96 11.95 -16.82
CA PRO A 308 -12.14 12.78 -17.00
C PRO A 308 -12.12 13.36 -18.43
N ASP A 309 -13.25 13.28 -19.14
CA ASP A 309 -13.48 13.99 -20.40
C ASP A 309 -13.70 15.49 -20.09
N VAL A 310 -12.64 16.18 -19.70
CA VAL A 310 -12.70 17.63 -19.50
C VAL A 310 -11.97 18.29 -20.67
N GLU A 311 -12.70 18.63 -21.73
CA GLU A 311 -12.29 19.76 -22.57
C GLU A 311 -12.42 21.02 -21.70
N VAL A 312 -11.33 21.48 -21.14
CA VAL A 312 -11.27 22.84 -20.58
C VAL A 312 -11.34 23.79 -21.79
N LYS A 313 -12.55 24.23 -22.14
CA LYS A 313 -12.66 25.39 -22.99
C LYS A 313 -12.14 26.58 -22.20
N GLU A 314 -10.94 27.03 -22.54
CA GLU A 314 -10.44 28.31 -22.11
C GLU A 314 -11.52 29.33 -22.44
N ALA A 315 -12.13 29.90 -21.40
CA ALA A 315 -13.02 31.02 -21.59
C ALA A 315 -12.15 32.17 -22.10
N GLU A 316 -12.31 32.53 -23.40
CA GLU A 316 -11.69 33.72 -23.94
C GLU A 316 -12.12 34.89 -23.03
N VAL A 317 -11.17 35.40 -22.28
CA VAL A 317 -11.29 36.68 -21.58
C VAL A 317 -11.36 37.74 -22.71
N LYS A 318 -12.56 38.12 -23.10
CA LYS A 318 -12.74 39.32 -23.94
C LYS A 318 -12.33 40.53 -23.09
N ASN A 319 -11.18 41.10 -23.45
CA ASN A 319 -10.74 42.42 -23.00
C ASN A 319 -11.76 43.50 -23.45
#